data_1e815b0483b10586968985d67a95609e
#
_entry.id   1e815b0483b10586968985d67a95609e
#
_cell.length_a   1.000
_cell.length_b   1.000
_cell.length_c   1.000
_cell.angle_alpha   90.00
_cell.angle_beta   90.00
_cell.angle_gamma   90.00
#
_symmetry.space_group_name_H-M   'P 1'
#
loop_
_entity.id
_entity.type
_entity.pdbx_description
1 polymer ?
#
loop_
_entity_poly.entity_id
_entity_poly.type
_entity_poly.pdbx_seq_one_letter_code
_entity_poly.pdbx_strand_id
1 'polypeptide(L)'
;MIDFRPFYQQIATTHLSPWLETLPLQMKQWQQQTHGEYAKWVKVVEFLPHLAASRIDLKSAVKSERDSALSDGERQRIIHHLKQLMPWRKGPYHLLGIHVDCEWRSDFKWDRVLPHLAPLQDRTILDVGCGSGY
;
A
#
# COMPACT_ATOMS: atom_id res chain seq x y z
N MET A 1 1.47 11.39 5.18
CA MET A 1 0.35 11.71 4.25
C MET A 1 0.79 11.32 2.84
N ILE A 2 -0.11 10.75 2.02
CA ILE A 2 0.22 10.35 0.64
C ILE A 2 0.42 11.62 -0.21
N ASP A 3 1.52 11.68 -0.95
CA ASP A 3 1.78 12.73 -1.93
C ASP A 3 1.27 12.30 -3.31
N PHE A 4 0.22 12.95 -3.80
CA PHE A 4 -0.39 12.65 -5.09
C PHE A 4 0.23 13.45 -6.26
N ARG A 5 1.18 14.35 -6.01
CA ARG A 5 1.80 15.17 -7.09
C ARG A 5 2.45 14.33 -8.19
N PRO A 6 3.21 13.25 -7.90
CA PRO A 6 3.75 12.39 -8.95
C PRO A 6 2.67 11.77 -9.83
N PHE A 7 1.56 11.34 -9.22
CA PHE A 7 0.42 10.81 -9.96
C PHE A 7 -0.21 11.87 -10.88
N TYR A 8 -0.42 13.09 -10.39
CA TYR A 8 -0.96 14.19 -11.22
C TYR A 8 -0.05 14.51 -12.41
N GLN A 9 1.27 14.51 -12.19
CA GLN A 9 2.23 14.72 -13.29
C GLN A 9 2.15 13.58 -14.32
N GLN A 10 2.01 12.35 -13.88
CA GLN A 10 1.89 11.19 -14.75
C GLN A 10 0.64 11.26 -15.63
N ILE A 11 -0.53 11.57 -15.07
CA ILE A 11 -1.78 11.58 -15.82
C ILE A 11 -1.93 12.81 -16.72
N ALA A 12 -1.19 13.89 -16.48
CA ALA A 12 -1.27 15.14 -17.25
C ALA A 12 -1.01 14.96 -18.75
N THR A 13 -0.21 13.96 -19.11
CA THR A 13 0.15 13.65 -20.50
C THR A 13 -0.63 12.46 -21.08
N THR A 14 -1.68 12.01 -20.39
CA THR A 14 -2.49 10.85 -20.80
C THR A 14 -3.95 11.26 -21.08
N HIS A 15 -4.74 10.32 -21.57
CA HIS A 15 -6.20 10.48 -21.72
C HIS A 15 -6.94 10.73 -20.39
N LEU A 16 -6.26 10.58 -19.24
CA LEU A 16 -6.80 10.90 -17.92
C LEU A 16 -6.58 12.35 -17.51
N SER A 17 -5.94 13.17 -18.35
CA SER A 17 -5.69 14.59 -18.03
C SER A 17 -6.95 15.39 -17.62
N PRO A 18 -8.18 15.12 -18.11
CA PRO A 18 -9.39 15.81 -17.63
C PRO A 18 -9.67 15.60 -16.13
N TRP A 19 -9.15 14.53 -15.52
CA TRP A 19 -9.30 14.31 -14.07
C TRP A 19 -8.60 15.38 -13.23
N LEU A 20 -7.59 16.07 -13.80
CA LEU A 20 -6.87 17.12 -13.10
C LEU A 20 -7.74 18.36 -12.80
N GLU A 21 -8.86 18.52 -13.47
CA GLU A 21 -9.81 19.62 -13.22
C GLU A 21 -10.54 19.44 -11.87
N THR A 22 -10.77 18.21 -11.44
CA THR A 22 -11.59 17.92 -10.26
C THR A 22 -10.86 17.14 -9.18
N LEU A 23 -10.05 16.14 -9.55
CA LEU A 23 -9.45 15.20 -8.63
C LEU A 23 -8.55 15.85 -7.56
N PRO A 24 -7.69 16.84 -7.88
CA PRO A 24 -6.84 17.48 -6.86
C PRO A 24 -7.66 18.13 -5.74
N LEU A 25 -8.77 18.79 -6.10
CA LEU A 25 -9.66 19.40 -5.12
C LEU A 25 -10.38 18.36 -4.28
N GLN A 26 -10.91 17.31 -4.91
CA GLN A 26 -11.57 16.20 -4.21
C GLN A 26 -10.62 15.50 -3.24
N MET A 27 -9.37 15.22 -3.67
CA MET A 27 -8.36 14.61 -2.81
C MET A 27 -7.97 15.50 -1.63
N LYS A 28 -7.88 16.81 -1.83
CA LYS A 28 -7.66 17.77 -0.75
C LYS A 28 -8.80 17.77 0.27
N GLN A 29 -10.05 17.77 -0.20
CA GLN A 29 -11.23 17.69 0.67
C GLN A 29 -11.26 16.37 1.45
N TRP A 30 -10.99 15.25 0.78
CA TRP A 30 -10.90 13.94 1.43
C TRP A 30 -9.82 13.89 2.50
N GLN A 31 -8.64 14.46 2.26
CA GLN A 31 -7.56 14.53 3.24
C GLN A 31 -7.91 15.35 4.49
N GLN A 32 -8.87 16.25 4.40
CA GLN A 32 -9.38 17.00 5.56
C GLN A 32 -10.39 16.19 6.41
N GLN A 33 -11.01 15.16 5.83
CA GLN A 33 -11.98 14.30 6.49
C GLN A 33 -11.28 13.04 7.04
N THR A 34 -10.44 13.22 8.06
CA THR A 34 -9.67 12.10 8.62
C THR A 34 -10.52 11.27 9.58
N HIS A 35 -10.30 9.95 9.57
CA HIS A 35 -10.86 9.05 10.57
C HIS A 35 -10.41 9.45 11.98
N GLY A 36 -11.26 9.23 13.01
CA GLY A 36 -10.93 9.61 14.39
C GLY A 36 -9.62 9.06 14.95
N GLU A 37 -9.21 7.86 14.49
CA GLU A 37 -7.94 7.24 14.87
C GLU A 37 -6.74 7.60 13.96
N TYR A 38 -6.96 8.43 12.94
CA TYR A 38 -5.93 8.73 11.94
C TYR A 38 -4.64 9.27 12.56
N ALA A 39 -4.76 10.19 13.51
CA ALA A 39 -3.59 10.77 14.21
C ALA A 39 -2.78 9.72 14.98
N LYS A 40 -3.44 8.70 15.55
CA LYS A 40 -2.80 7.56 16.20
C LYS A 40 -2.03 6.70 15.17
N TRP A 41 -2.67 6.37 14.05
CA TRP A 41 -2.02 5.57 13.01
C TRP A 41 -0.83 6.27 12.37
N VAL A 42 -0.92 7.59 12.14
CA VAL A 42 0.21 8.38 11.63
C VAL A 42 1.41 8.25 12.57
N LYS A 43 1.21 8.44 13.89
CA LYS A 43 2.27 8.27 14.88
C LYS A 43 2.88 6.87 14.85
N VAL A 44 2.05 5.83 14.75
CA VAL A 44 2.53 4.44 14.66
C VAL A 44 3.44 4.25 13.44
N VAL A 45 3.05 4.80 12.29
CA VAL A 45 3.85 4.73 11.05
C VAL A 45 5.15 5.53 11.19
N GLU A 46 5.12 6.70 11.81
CA GLU A 46 6.31 7.53 12.07
C GLU A 46 7.32 6.87 13.02
N PHE A 47 6.83 6.04 13.94
CA PHE A 47 7.69 5.27 14.86
C PHE A 47 8.25 3.97 14.25
N LEU A 48 7.77 3.56 13.08
CA LEU A 48 8.40 2.45 12.38
C LEU A 48 9.83 2.84 11.99
N PRO A 49 10.81 1.95 12.18
CA PRO A 49 12.18 2.24 11.81
C PRO A 49 12.30 2.47 10.29
N HIS A 50 13.01 3.51 9.89
CA HIS A 50 13.30 3.80 8.48
C HIS A 50 14.35 2.81 7.95
N LEU A 51 13.89 1.63 7.59
CA LEU A 51 14.72 0.55 7.06
C LEU A 51 14.49 0.45 5.55
N ALA A 52 15.54 0.72 4.78
CA ALA A 52 15.46 0.54 3.34
C ALA A 52 15.33 -0.95 3.00
N ALA A 53 14.40 -1.29 2.11
CA ALA A 53 14.37 -2.58 1.47
C ALA A 53 15.43 -2.60 0.34
N SER A 54 16.19 -3.69 0.25
CA SER A 54 17.09 -3.91 -0.88
C SER A 54 16.34 -4.49 -2.09
N ARG A 55 15.22 -5.14 -1.83
CA ARG A 55 14.38 -5.75 -2.85
C ARG A 55 12.91 -5.61 -2.52
N ILE A 56 12.12 -5.28 -3.56
CA ILE A 56 10.65 -5.23 -3.49
C ILE A 56 10.10 -6.12 -4.60
N ASP A 57 9.22 -7.05 -4.24
CA ASP A 57 8.44 -7.87 -5.17
C ASP A 57 6.96 -7.50 -5.02
N LEU A 58 6.37 -6.99 -6.09
CA LEU A 58 4.93 -6.68 -6.17
C LEU A 58 4.22 -7.55 -7.22
N LYS A 59 4.94 -8.51 -7.83
CA LYS A 59 4.39 -9.39 -8.86
C LYS A 59 3.86 -10.69 -8.28
N SER A 60 4.65 -11.37 -7.48
CA SER A 60 4.28 -12.66 -6.87
C SER A 60 3.60 -12.49 -5.52
N ALA A 61 3.93 -11.42 -4.80
CA ALA A 61 3.33 -11.04 -3.52
C ALA A 61 3.67 -9.58 -3.22
N VAL A 62 2.99 -8.95 -2.26
CA VAL A 62 3.45 -7.65 -1.72
C VAL A 62 4.52 -7.92 -0.67
N LYS A 63 5.77 -7.90 -1.11
CA LYS A 63 6.92 -8.35 -0.33
C LYS A 63 8.08 -7.37 -0.41
N SER A 64 8.68 -7.08 0.74
CA SER A 64 9.94 -6.35 0.86
C SER A 64 10.98 -7.16 1.61
N GLU A 65 12.21 -7.13 1.16
CA GLU A 65 13.33 -7.88 1.72
C GLU A 65 14.54 -6.97 1.95
N ARG A 66 15.44 -7.41 2.81
CA ARG A 66 16.76 -6.79 3.06
C ARG A 66 17.84 -7.84 2.92
N ASP A 67 19.03 -7.40 2.50
CA ASP A 67 20.22 -8.25 2.43
C ASP A 67 20.71 -8.65 3.83
N SER A 68 20.51 -7.77 4.83
CA SER A 68 20.83 -8.06 6.24
C SER A 68 19.58 -8.40 7.03
N ALA A 69 19.64 -9.44 7.83
CA ALA A 69 18.55 -9.80 8.74
C ALA A 69 18.30 -8.68 9.77
N LEU A 70 17.04 -8.56 10.18
CA LEU A 70 16.68 -7.71 11.33
C LEU A 70 17.25 -8.32 12.61
N SER A 71 17.76 -7.48 13.49
CA SER A 71 18.01 -7.91 14.87
C SER A 71 16.69 -8.25 15.57
N ASP A 72 16.73 -9.08 16.60
CA ASP A 72 15.54 -9.46 17.36
C ASP A 72 14.80 -8.23 17.91
N GLY A 73 15.54 -7.23 18.40
CA GLY A 73 14.97 -5.98 18.91
C GLY A 73 14.25 -5.15 17.84
N GLU A 74 14.81 -5.05 16.63
CA GLU A 74 14.16 -4.39 15.49
C GLU A 74 12.91 -5.13 15.08
N ARG A 75 13.00 -6.46 14.94
CA ARG A 75 11.89 -7.32 14.58
C ARG A 75 10.72 -7.16 15.56
N GLN A 76 10.96 -7.22 16.86
CA GLN A 76 9.92 -7.07 17.88
C GLN A 76 9.29 -5.68 17.86
N ARG A 77 10.07 -4.62 17.67
CA ARG A 77 9.53 -3.25 17.54
C ARG A 77 8.62 -3.12 16.33
N ILE A 78 9.03 -3.62 15.17
CA ILE A 78 8.21 -3.58 13.95
C ILE A 78 6.91 -4.35 14.16
N ILE A 79 6.97 -5.57 14.70
CA ILE A 79 5.78 -6.38 14.98
C ILE A 79 4.83 -5.64 15.93
N HIS A 80 5.36 -5.01 16.98
CA HIS A 80 4.56 -4.22 17.92
C HIS A 80 3.81 -3.08 17.21
N HIS A 81 4.47 -2.33 16.35
CA HIS A 81 3.83 -1.24 15.61
C HIS A 81 2.83 -1.76 14.56
N LEU A 82 3.15 -2.81 13.82
CA LEU A 82 2.22 -3.41 12.85
C LEU A 82 0.94 -3.92 13.53
N LYS A 83 1.03 -4.45 14.74
CA LYS A 83 -0.15 -4.86 15.52
C LYS A 83 -1.06 -3.69 15.91
N GLN A 84 -0.52 -2.49 16.08
CA GLN A 84 -1.32 -1.29 16.39
C GLN A 84 -2.10 -0.77 15.17
N LEU A 85 -1.74 -1.21 13.95
CA LEU A 85 -2.45 -0.90 12.71
C LEU A 85 -3.52 -1.94 12.35
N MET A 86 -3.71 -2.97 13.17
CA MET A 86 -4.76 -3.98 12.95
C MET A 86 -6.16 -3.37 13.10
N PRO A 87 -7.16 -3.96 12.41
CA PRO A 87 -7.10 -5.16 11.57
C PRO A 87 -6.60 -4.87 10.15
N TRP A 88 -5.71 -5.76 9.65
CA TRP A 88 -5.29 -5.73 8.26
C TRP A 88 -6.38 -6.38 7.39
N ARG A 89 -7.11 -5.55 6.65
CA ARG A 89 -8.28 -5.99 5.89
C ARG A 89 -7.93 -6.81 4.65
N LYS A 90 -6.90 -6.39 3.92
CA LYS A 90 -6.41 -7.03 2.69
C LYS A 90 -4.93 -7.38 2.84
N GLY A 91 -4.48 -8.41 2.14
CA GLY A 91 -3.10 -8.88 2.17
C GLY A 91 -3.01 -10.31 1.61
N PRO A 92 -2.04 -11.10 2.06
CA PRO A 92 -1.06 -10.85 3.13
C PRO A 92 0.12 -10.02 2.66
N TYR A 93 0.83 -9.38 3.60
CA TYR A 93 2.08 -8.68 3.30
C TYR A 93 3.27 -9.42 3.89
N HIS A 94 4.42 -9.30 3.25
CA HIS A 94 5.71 -9.77 3.77
C HIS A 94 6.66 -8.57 3.87
N LEU A 95 6.77 -7.99 5.05
CA LEU A 95 7.51 -6.75 5.29
C LEU A 95 8.83 -7.07 6.01
N LEU A 96 9.95 -6.97 5.29
CA LEU A 96 11.30 -7.19 5.84
C LEU A 96 11.44 -8.55 6.57
N GLY A 97 10.85 -9.60 6.01
CA GLY A 97 10.83 -10.95 6.61
C GLY A 97 9.77 -11.17 7.69
N ILE A 98 8.88 -10.19 7.91
CA ILE A 98 7.73 -10.32 8.83
C ILE A 98 6.48 -10.60 8.01
N HIS A 99 5.82 -11.71 8.31
CA HIS A 99 4.52 -12.02 7.72
C HIS A 99 3.41 -11.24 8.44
N VAL A 100 2.62 -10.49 7.67
CA VAL A 100 1.45 -9.75 8.14
C VAL A 100 0.21 -10.41 7.54
N ASP A 101 -0.49 -11.18 8.36
CA ASP A 101 -1.73 -11.83 7.96
C ASP A 101 -2.89 -10.84 7.85
N CYS A 102 -3.97 -11.22 7.20
CA CYS A 102 -5.09 -10.36 6.88
C CYS A 102 -6.42 -11.09 6.98
N GLU A 103 -7.52 -10.34 7.11
CA GLU A 103 -8.87 -10.91 7.12
C GLU A 103 -9.28 -11.47 5.75
N TRP A 104 -8.89 -10.79 4.66
CA TRP A 104 -9.26 -11.14 3.30
C TRP A 104 -8.02 -11.45 2.47
N ARG A 105 -7.88 -12.69 2.06
CA ARG A 105 -6.79 -13.18 1.20
C ARG A 105 -6.97 -12.65 -0.22
N SER A 106 -6.36 -11.50 -0.48
CA SER A 106 -6.40 -10.85 -1.79
C SER A 106 -5.61 -11.62 -2.84
N ASP A 107 -4.54 -12.30 -2.44
CA ASP A 107 -3.77 -13.23 -3.27
C ASP A 107 -4.67 -14.35 -3.84
N PHE A 108 -5.46 -15.03 -3.01
CA PHE A 108 -6.38 -16.07 -3.47
C PHE A 108 -7.47 -15.55 -4.42
N LYS A 109 -7.92 -14.32 -4.21
CA LYS A 109 -8.86 -13.68 -5.12
C LYS A 109 -8.19 -13.40 -6.46
N TRP A 110 -6.97 -12.87 -6.44
CA TRP A 110 -6.19 -12.56 -7.62
C TRP A 110 -5.91 -13.82 -8.45
N ASP A 111 -5.47 -14.90 -7.83
CA ASP A 111 -5.18 -16.17 -8.48
C ASP A 111 -6.40 -16.76 -9.24
N ARG A 112 -7.61 -16.52 -8.72
CA ARG A 112 -8.84 -16.93 -9.39
C ARG A 112 -9.22 -16.04 -10.57
N VAL A 113 -8.88 -14.75 -10.52
CA VAL A 113 -9.25 -13.78 -11.56
C VAL A 113 -8.22 -13.75 -12.69
N LEU A 114 -6.93 -13.89 -12.35
CA LEU A 114 -5.83 -13.75 -13.28
C LEU A 114 -5.94 -14.61 -14.56
N PRO A 115 -6.35 -15.90 -14.52
CA PRO A 115 -6.49 -16.73 -15.72
C PRO A 115 -7.57 -16.23 -16.72
N HIS A 116 -8.46 -15.35 -16.26
CA HIS A 116 -9.56 -14.81 -17.06
C HIS A 116 -9.30 -13.38 -17.56
N LEU A 117 -8.15 -12.80 -17.23
CA LEU A 117 -7.77 -11.45 -17.64
C LEU A 117 -6.93 -11.49 -18.94
N ALA A 118 -7.18 -10.52 -19.80
CA ALA A 118 -6.22 -10.22 -20.87
C ALA A 118 -4.91 -9.70 -20.26
N PRO A 119 -3.76 -9.80 -20.98
CA PRO A 119 -2.49 -9.27 -20.51
C PRO A 119 -2.63 -7.82 -20.02
N LEU A 120 -2.10 -7.55 -18.82
CA LEU A 120 -2.20 -6.24 -18.16
C LEU A 120 -1.03 -5.31 -18.49
N GLN A 121 -0.02 -5.82 -19.20
CA GLN A 121 1.14 -5.04 -19.60
C GLN A 121 0.69 -3.80 -20.39
N ASP A 122 1.32 -2.66 -20.10
CA ASP A 122 1.07 -1.36 -20.74
C ASP A 122 -0.38 -0.85 -20.62
N ARG A 123 -1.15 -1.37 -19.66
CA ARG A 123 -2.52 -0.92 -19.40
C ARG A 123 -2.58 0.00 -18.19
N THR A 124 -3.41 1.02 -18.29
CA THR A 124 -3.83 1.82 -17.14
C THR A 124 -5.01 1.12 -16.48
N ILE A 125 -4.89 0.84 -15.18
CA ILE A 125 -5.89 0.09 -14.42
C ILE A 125 -6.43 0.98 -13.30
N LEU A 126 -7.75 1.05 -13.19
CA LEU A 126 -8.44 1.66 -12.05
C LEU A 126 -8.96 0.54 -11.13
N ASP A 127 -8.46 0.51 -9.91
CA ASP A 127 -8.99 -0.37 -8.87
C ASP A 127 -9.91 0.41 -7.93
N VAL A 128 -11.22 0.16 -8.05
CA VAL A 128 -12.23 0.79 -7.20
C VAL A 128 -12.37 -0.01 -5.91
N GLY A 129 -12.12 0.65 -4.78
CA GLY A 129 -12.14 0.01 -3.46
C GLY A 129 -10.88 -0.78 -3.16
N CYS A 130 -9.73 -0.31 -3.64
CA CYS A 130 -8.42 -0.96 -3.45
C CYS A 130 -8.06 -1.21 -1.96
N GLY A 131 -8.69 -0.51 -1.02
CA GLY A 131 -8.43 -0.64 0.41
C GLY A 131 -7.01 -0.20 0.77
N SER A 132 -6.18 -1.13 1.26
CA SER A 132 -4.77 -0.86 1.60
C SER A 132 -3.83 -0.83 0.39
N GLY A 133 -4.35 -0.93 -0.82
CA GLY A 133 -3.54 -0.91 -2.05
C GLY A 133 -2.84 -2.23 -2.38
N TYR A 134 -3.36 -3.34 -1.86
CA TYR A 134 -2.80 -4.67 -2.11
C TYR A 134 -3.03 -5.09 -3.56
#